data_829ba1996f1f19daab7e47cd9cc9ad57
#
_entry.id   829ba1996f1f19daab7e47cd9cc9ad57
#
_cell.length_a   1.000
_cell.length_b   1.000
_cell.length_c   1.000
_cell.angle_alpha   90.00
_cell.angle_beta   90.00
_cell.angle_gamma   90.00
#
_symmetry.space_group_name_H-M   'P 1'
#
loop_
_entity.id
_entity.type
_entity.pdbx_description
1 polymer ?
#
loop_
_entity_poly.entity_id
_entity_poly.type
_entity_poly.pdbx_seq_one_letter_code
_entity_poly.pdbx_strand_id
1 'polypeptide(L)'
;LIHGENMDVSTKSDTTVRVYEDGLPNETLSQRYIFSDKTDYSDLAKEYRGYLQKKYPSLGKVDSDKQALAVEMIGAVDDTEHILGYPVVRSQSLTSYTQAKSILEDLQKAGIGNINAKYTGWFNTGVKQTSAAKVKTVGRLGSSSDLEDLTAYADKTNGMQLYPVSYTHLRAHETP
;
A
#
# COMPACT_ATOMS: atom_id res chain seq x y z
N LEU A 1 25.12 -5.96 -15.82
CA LEU A 1 24.11 -4.93 -15.53
C LEU A 1 24.53 -4.26 -14.23
N ILE A 2 24.97 -3.00 -14.31
CA ILE A 2 25.30 -2.21 -13.12
C ILE A 2 23.97 -1.64 -12.64
N HIS A 3 23.50 -2.07 -11.48
CA HIS A 3 22.33 -1.51 -10.84
C HIS A 3 22.71 -0.14 -10.27
N GLY A 4 22.01 0.90 -10.66
CA GLY A 4 22.24 2.25 -10.15
C GLY A 4 20.91 2.90 -9.76
N GLU A 5 20.86 3.44 -8.56
CA GLU A 5 19.74 4.23 -8.08
C GLU A 5 20.03 5.72 -8.18
N ASN A 6 19.01 6.51 -8.50
CA ASN A 6 19.11 7.96 -8.44
C ASN A 6 18.87 8.40 -7.00
N MET A 7 19.87 9.05 -6.41
CA MET A 7 19.79 9.60 -5.06
C MET A 7 19.72 11.13 -5.15
N ASP A 8 18.71 11.73 -4.52
CA ASP A 8 18.61 13.17 -4.34
C ASP A 8 19.62 13.63 -3.29
N VAL A 9 20.58 14.42 -3.71
CA VAL A 9 21.66 14.92 -2.83
C VAL A 9 21.45 16.35 -2.34
N SER A 10 20.38 17.02 -2.77
CA SER A 10 20.12 18.41 -2.37
C SER A 10 18.64 18.70 -2.22
N THR A 11 18.27 19.33 -1.11
CA THR A 11 16.92 19.87 -0.89
C THR A 11 16.67 21.22 -1.56
N LYS A 12 17.72 21.83 -2.14
CA LYS A 12 17.66 23.17 -2.74
C LYS A 12 17.76 23.17 -4.27
N SER A 13 18.09 22.06 -4.88
CA SER A 13 18.17 21.88 -6.34
C SER A 13 17.83 20.45 -6.71
N ASP A 14 17.20 20.24 -7.85
CA ASP A 14 16.92 18.91 -8.42
C ASP A 14 18.21 18.22 -8.89
N THR A 15 19.20 18.14 -8.00
CA THR A 15 20.48 17.50 -8.30
C THR A 15 20.40 16.06 -7.86
N THR A 16 20.23 15.16 -8.82
CA THR A 16 20.28 13.71 -8.60
C THR A 16 21.66 13.19 -8.97
N VAL A 17 22.24 12.38 -8.11
CA VAL A 17 23.48 11.64 -8.40
C VAL A 17 23.12 10.16 -8.56
N ARG A 18 23.68 9.55 -9.60
CA ARG A 18 23.51 8.13 -9.81
C ARG A 18 24.54 7.39 -8.96
N VAL A 19 24.06 6.64 -7.97
CA VAL A 19 24.89 5.79 -7.10
C VAL A 19 24.88 4.37 -7.69
N TYR A 20 26.07 3.79 -7.86
CA TYR A 20 26.23 2.44 -8.35
C TYR A 20 26.70 1.55 -7.20
N GLU A 21 26.29 0.28 -7.23
CA GLU A 21 26.81 -0.72 -6.31
C GLU A 21 28.33 -0.92 -6.51
N ASP A 22 29.06 -1.11 -5.41
CA ASP A 22 30.53 -1.26 -5.40
C ASP A 22 31.02 -2.58 -6.01
N GLY A 23 30.12 -3.49 -6.37
CA GLY A 23 30.45 -4.79 -6.94
C GLY A 23 29.36 -5.36 -7.83
N LEU A 24 29.74 -6.35 -8.63
CA LEU A 24 28.75 -7.13 -9.39
C LEU A 24 27.95 -8.03 -8.44
N PRO A 25 26.61 -8.11 -8.60
CA PRO A 25 25.81 -9.02 -7.79
C PRO A 25 26.29 -10.44 -8.00
N ASN A 26 26.54 -11.15 -6.91
CA ASN A 26 26.92 -12.58 -6.92
C ASN A 26 25.68 -13.46 -7.11
N GLU A 27 24.92 -13.18 -8.17
CA GLU A 27 23.66 -13.87 -8.47
C GLU A 27 23.69 -14.44 -9.88
N THR A 28 22.96 -15.51 -10.09
CA THR A 28 22.75 -16.07 -11.42
C THR A 28 21.60 -15.33 -12.10
N LEU A 29 21.93 -14.49 -13.07
CA LEU A 29 20.94 -13.82 -13.90
C LEU A 29 20.52 -14.74 -15.03
N SER A 30 19.24 -15.01 -15.15
CA SER A 30 18.65 -15.77 -16.26
C SER A 30 17.70 -14.90 -17.07
N GLN A 31 17.85 -14.94 -18.38
CA GLN A 31 16.95 -14.26 -19.31
C GLN A 31 16.34 -15.31 -20.24
N ARG A 32 15.03 -15.23 -20.43
CA ARG A 32 14.29 -16.14 -21.34
C ARG A 32 13.69 -15.32 -22.48
N TYR A 33 13.92 -15.79 -23.69
CA TYR A 33 13.30 -15.26 -24.90
C TYR A 33 12.17 -16.19 -25.32
N ILE A 34 11.01 -15.62 -25.62
CA ILE A 34 9.86 -16.33 -26.18
C ILE A 34 9.65 -15.80 -27.58
N PHE A 35 9.81 -16.67 -28.58
CA PHE A 35 9.59 -16.32 -29.98
C PHE A 35 8.14 -16.64 -30.34
N SER A 36 7.50 -15.74 -31.07
CA SER A 36 6.13 -15.88 -31.54
C SER A 36 6.08 -15.55 -33.04
N ASP A 37 5.29 -16.30 -33.76
CA ASP A 37 4.96 -16.03 -35.20
C ASP A 37 3.91 -14.91 -35.34
N LYS A 38 3.39 -14.41 -34.21
CA LYS A 38 2.36 -13.40 -34.16
C LYS A 38 2.95 -12.02 -33.88
N THR A 39 2.43 -11.03 -34.58
CA THR A 39 2.96 -9.66 -34.55
C THR A 39 2.17 -8.70 -33.65
N ASP A 40 0.97 -9.12 -33.23
CA ASP A 40 0.12 -8.31 -32.34
C ASP A 40 0.53 -8.46 -30.87
N TYR A 41 0.62 -7.32 -30.15
CA TYR A 41 1.00 -7.31 -28.75
C TYR A 41 0.04 -8.11 -27.85
N SER A 42 -1.25 -8.17 -28.21
CA SER A 42 -2.24 -8.96 -27.46
C SER A 42 -1.97 -10.45 -27.54
N ASP A 43 -1.49 -10.94 -28.68
CA ASP A 43 -1.10 -12.34 -28.86
C ASP A 43 0.21 -12.66 -28.12
N LEU A 44 1.18 -11.73 -28.12
CA LEU A 44 2.39 -11.85 -27.31
C LEU A 44 2.07 -11.90 -25.81
N ALA A 45 1.10 -11.09 -25.36
CA ALA A 45 0.62 -11.12 -23.98
C ALA A 45 -0.05 -12.45 -23.62
N LYS A 46 -0.82 -13.06 -24.53
CA LYS A 46 -1.42 -14.39 -24.36
C LYS A 46 -0.36 -15.48 -24.23
N GLU A 47 0.69 -15.44 -25.05
CA GLU A 47 1.79 -16.40 -24.96
C GLU A 47 2.55 -16.28 -23.66
N TYR A 48 2.86 -15.06 -23.25
CA TYR A 48 3.49 -14.80 -21.95
C TYR A 48 2.61 -15.27 -20.78
N ARG A 49 1.30 -15.01 -20.84
CA ARG A 49 0.33 -15.55 -19.88
C ARG A 49 0.35 -17.07 -19.83
N GLY A 50 0.37 -17.73 -21.00
CA GLY A 50 0.47 -19.19 -21.09
C GLY A 50 1.75 -19.73 -20.45
N TYR A 51 2.87 -19.04 -20.64
CA TYR A 51 4.13 -19.36 -19.97
C TYR A 51 4.01 -19.22 -18.44
N LEU A 52 3.43 -18.10 -17.95
CA LEU A 52 3.25 -17.89 -16.52
C LEU A 52 2.35 -18.94 -15.89
N GLN A 53 1.26 -19.31 -16.53
CA GLN A 53 0.34 -20.35 -16.05
C GLN A 53 1.00 -21.74 -15.96
N LYS A 54 1.91 -22.05 -16.91
CA LYS A 54 2.71 -23.29 -16.84
C LYS A 54 3.75 -23.25 -15.72
N LYS A 55 4.39 -22.11 -15.53
CA LYS A 55 5.43 -21.92 -14.50
C LYS A 55 4.84 -21.86 -13.09
N TYR A 56 3.66 -21.25 -12.97
CA TYR A 56 2.95 -21.05 -11.71
C TYR A 56 1.52 -21.58 -11.83
N PRO A 57 1.29 -22.87 -11.59
CA PRO A 57 -0.04 -23.48 -11.71
C PRO A 57 -1.11 -22.86 -10.80
N SER A 58 -0.68 -22.16 -9.74
CA SER A 58 -1.56 -21.38 -8.85
C SER A 58 -2.15 -20.13 -9.49
N LEU A 59 -1.59 -19.65 -10.62
CA LEU A 59 -2.18 -18.58 -11.43
C LEU A 59 -3.34 -19.13 -12.27
N GLY A 60 -4.37 -19.61 -11.57
CA GLY A 60 -5.60 -20.13 -12.17
C GLY A 60 -6.53 -19.03 -12.68
N LYS A 61 -7.68 -19.44 -13.18
CA LYS A 61 -8.80 -18.54 -13.41
C LYS A 61 -9.30 -18.04 -12.06
N VAL A 62 -9.50 -16.72 -11.93
CA VAL A 62 -10.21 -16.18 -10.78
C VAL A 62 -11.63 -16.74 -10.84
N ASP A 63 -12.03 -17.41 -9.78
CA ASP A 63 -13.40 -17.82 -9.60
C ASP A 63 -14.23 -16.54 -9.38
N SER A 64 -15.21 -16.29 -10.25
CA SER A 64 -16.03 -15.08 -10.18
C SER A 64 -16.71 -14.93 -8.84
N ASP A 65 -17.06 -16.05 -8.21
CA ASP A 65 -17.76 -16.07 -6.91
C ASP A 65 -16.83 -15.74 -5.73
N LYS A 66 -15.51 -15.75 -5.99
CA LYS A 66 -14.46 -15.39 -5.01
C LYS A 66 -13.81 -14.05 -5.28
N GLN A 67 -14.32 -13.29 -6.24
CA GLN A 67 -13.77 -11.97 -6.53
C GLN A 67 -14.01 -11.05 -5.32
N ALA A 68 -12.94 -10.53 -4.74
CA ALA A 68 -13.03 -9.60 -3.62
C ALA A 68 -13.16 -8.17 -4.12
N LEU A 69 -14.02 -7.39 -3.47
CA LEU A 69 -14.04 -5.94 -3.60
C LEU A 69 -12.83 -5.36 -2.90
N ALA A 70 -11.98 -4.63 -3.62
CA ALA A 70 -10.90 -3.86 -3.03
C ALA A 70 -11.40 -2.48 -2.62
N VAL A 71 -11.28 -2.16 -1.33
CA VAL A 71 -11.66 -0.86 -0.75
C VAL A 71 -10.44 -0.22 -0.13
N GLU A 72 -10.18 1.03 -0.44
CA GLU A 72 -9.15 1.81 0.24
C GLU A 72 -9.81 2.93 1.07
N MET A 73 -9.48 2.94 2.36
CA MET A 73 -9.93 3.95 3.31
C MET A 73 -8.73 4.74 3.83
N ILE A 74 -8.88 6.05 3.93
CA ILE A 74 -7.83 6.94 4.43
C ILE A 74 -8.29 7.47 5.78
N GLY A 75 -7.53 7.19 6.83
CA GLY A 75 -7.81 7.59 8.20
C GLY A 75 -7.55 9.07 8.42
N ALA A 76 -6.31 9.46 8.57
CA ALA A 76 -5.93 10.84 8.82
C ALA A 76 -4.90 11.32 7.80
N VAL A 77 -5.04 12.59 7.41
CA VAL A 77 -4.10 13.33 6.56
C VAL A 77 -3.58 14.54 7.31
N ASP A 78 -2.40 15.02 6.93
CA ASP A 78 -1.90 16.28 7.45
C ASP A 78 -2.55 17.45 6.72
N ASP A 79 -3.02 18.40 7.49
CA ASP A 79 -3.54 19.68 7.01
C ASP A 79 -2.79 20.84 7.67
N THR A 80 -2.59 21.93 6.92
CA THR A 80 -1.93 23.12 7.44
C THR A 80 -2.97 24.18 7.77
N GLU A 81 -3.26 24.31 9.06
CA GLU A 81 -4.12 25.38 9.58
C GLU A 81 -3.27 26.62 9.93
N HIS A 82 -3.79 27.81 9.65
CA HIS A 82 -3.15 29.06 10.05
C HIS A 82 -3.78 29.56 11.36
N ILE A 83 -3.02 29.46 12.44
CA ILE A 83 -3.44 29.96 13.76
C ILE A 83 -2.68 31.27 14.04
N LEU A 84 -3.42 32.36 14.16
CA LEU A 84 -2.85 33.71 14.33
C LEU A 84 -1.78 34.06 13.28
N GLY A 85 -1.96 33.59 12.04
CA GLY A 85 -1.04 33.82 10.93
C GLY A 85 0.15 32.84 10.85
N TYR A 86 0.32 31.96 11.83
CA TYR A 86 1.37 30.93 11.80
C TYR A 86 0.84 29.60 11.24
N PRO A 87 1.54 28.98 10.27
CA PRO A 87 1.16 27.68 9.75
C PRO A 87 1.43 26.59 10.80
N VAL A 88 0.38 25.86 11.16
CA VAL A 88 0.45 24.73 12.10
C VAL A 88 -0.05 23.49 11.38
N VAL A 89 0.80 22.47 11.29
CA VAL A 89 0.40 21.18 10.69
C VAL A 89 -0.37 20.39 11.73
N ARG A 90 -1.59 19.97 11.37
CA ARG A 90 -2.45 19.12 12.21
C ARG A 90 -2.98 17.95 11.40
N SER A 91 -3.13 16.81 12.05
CA SER A 91 -3.80 15.67 11.44
C SER A 91 -5.30 15.91 11.36
N GLN A 92 -5.85 15.84 10.15
CA GLN A 92 -7.29 15.89 9.89
C GLN A 92 -7.83 14.48 9.71
N SER A 93 -8.94 14.15 10.41
CA SER A 93 -9.64 12.87 10.22
C SER A 93 -10.46 12.91 8.95
N LEU A 94 -10.29 11.91 8.08
CA LEU A 94 -11.15 11.64 6.92
C LEU A 94 -12.11 10.50 7.21
N THR A 95 -11.59 9.36 7.66
CA THR A 95 -12.38 8.19 8.03
C THR A 95 -11.97 7.72 9.40
N SER A 96 -12.83 7.85 10.40
CA SER A 96 -12.59 7.33 11.75
C SER A 96 -12.67 5.80 11.80
N TYR A 97 -12.19 5.17 12.89
CA TYR A 97 -12.28 3.72 13.08
C TYR A 97 -13.73 3.22 13.07
N THR A 98 -14.62 3.97 13.70
CA THR A 98 -16.04 3.66 13.74
C THR A 98 -16.70 3.80 12.37
N GLN A 99 -16.36 4.84 11.61
CA GLN A 99 -16.82 5.02 10.22
C GLN A 99 -16.30 3.92 9.30
N ALA A 100 -15.02 3.55 9.42
CA ALA A 100 -14.45 2.44 8.66
C ALA A 100 -15.21 1.13 8.90
N LYS A 101 -15.51 0.83 10.16
CA LYS A 101 -16.33 -0.33 10.53
C LYS A 101 -17.74 -0.24 9.91
N SER A 102 -18.40 0.91 10.01
CA SER A 102 -19.74 1.11 9.43
C SER A 102 -19.75 0.93 7.91
N ILE A 103 -18.74 1.43 7.21
CA ILE A 103 -18.59 1.25 5.76
C ILE A 103 -18.50 -0.26 5.42
N LEU A 104 -17.67 -1.00 6.15
CA LEU A 104 -17.51 -2.44 5.92
C LEU A 104 -18.81 -3.21 6.24
N GLU A 105 -19.54 -2.83 7.30
CA GLU A 105 -20.83 -3.39 7.63
C GLU A 105 -21.88 -3.15 6.53
N ASP A 106 -21.92 -1.94 6.00
CA ASP A 106 -22.88 -1.57 4.95
C ASP A 106 -22.60 -2.26 3.63
N LEU A 107 -21.31 -2.42 3.26
CA LEU A 107 -20.90 -3.22 2.10
C LEU A 107 -21.33 -4.68 2.25
N GLN A 108 -21.18 -5.25 3.45
CA GLN A 108 -21.60 -6.62 3.72
C GLN A 108 -23.12 -6.77 3.66
N LYS A 109 -23.88 -5.81 4.25
CA LYS A 109 -25.35 -5.76 4.15
C LYS A 109 -25.84 -5.63 2.71
N ALA A 110 -25.06 -4.95 1.85
CA ALA A 110 -25.33 -4.85 0.42
C ALA A 110 -25.06 -6.16 -0.36
N GLY A 111 -24.63 -7.23 0.32
CA GLY A 111 -24.41 -8.54 -0.28
C GLY A 111 -23.00 -8.78 -0.81
N ILE A 112 -22.04 -7.91 -0.49
CA ILE A 112 -20.65 -8.08 -0.90
C ILE A 112 -19.95 -9.01 0.08
N GLY A 113 -19.81 -10.28 -0.28
CA GLY A 113 -19.30 -11.33 0.60
C GLY A 113 -17.78 -11.33 0.78
N ASN A 114 -17.03 -10.85 -0.23
CA ASN A 114 -15.57 -10.83 -0.16
C ASN A 114 -15.06 -9.40 -0.26
N ILE A 115 -14.37 -8.93 0.78
CA ILE A 115 -13.88 -7.55 0.89
C ILE A 115 -12.41 -7.55 1.31
N ASN A 116 -11.56 -6.91 0.51
CA ASN A 116 -10.18 -6.59 0.85
C ASN A 116 -10.09 -5.09 1.16
N ALA A 117 -10.10 -4.75 2.43
CA ALA A 117 -10.07 -3.38 2.90
C ALA A 117 -8.64 -2.97 3.26
N LYS A 118 -8.12 -1.94 2.61
CA LYS A 118 -6.86 -1.29 2.93
C LYS A 118 -7.16 -0.03 3.75
N TYR A 119 -6.52 0.11 4.91
CA TYR A 119 -6.69 1.27 5.75
C TYR A 119 -5.35 1.97 5.97
N THR A 120 -5.21 3.16 5.40
CA THR A 120 -3.99 3.97 5.43
C THR A 120 -4.15 5.14 6.39
N GLY A 121 -3.03 5.69 6.89
CA GLY A 121 -3.08 6.85 7.78
C GLY A 121 -3.77 6.59 9.13
N TRP A 122 -3.74 5.36 9.63
CA TRP A 122 -4.47 4.92 10.81
C TRP A 122 -3.70 5.14 12.13
N PHE A 123 -2.39 5.42 12.08
CA PHE A 123 -1.54 5.54 13.26
C PHE A 123 -0.54 6.70 13.16
N ASN A 124 0.05 7.06 14.30
CA ASN A 124 1.02 8.13 14.48
C ASN A 124 0.51 9.48 13.95
N THR A 125 1.08 9.98 12.85
CA THR A 125 0.76 11.28 12.23
C THR A 125 -0.17 11.16 11.02
N GLY A 126 -0.78 10.01 10.80
CA GLY A 126 -1.63 9.80 9.63
C GLY A 126 -0.85 9.33 8.40
N VAL A 127 -1.15 9.88 7.21
CA VAL A 127 -0.53 9.43 5.94
C VAL A 127 0.97 9.69 5.89
N LYS A 128 1.47 10.78 6.49
CA LYS A 128 2.91 11.02 6.69
C LYS A 128 3.40 10.24 7.90
N GLN A 129 3.53 8.96 7.75
CA GLN A 129 3.88 8.06 8.85
C GLN A 129 5.31 8.27 9.33
N THR A 130 5.47 8.29 10.64
CA THR A 130 6.78 8.12 11.29
C THR A 130 7.10 6.64 11.44
N SER A 131 8.35 6.31 11.80
CA SER A 131 8.78 4.93 12.04
C SER A 131 7.76 4.14 12.86
N ALA A 132 7.44 2.91 12.42
CA ALA A 132 6.56 1.98 13.13
C ALA A 132 7.17 1.37 14.41
N ALA A 133 8.35 1.83 14.84
CA ALA A 133 8.97 1.38 16.08
C ALA A 133 8.09 1.65 17.32
N LYS A 134 7.22 2.64 17.26
CA LYS A 134 6.26 2.96 18.31
C LYS A 134 4.94 3.37 17.68
N VAL A 135 3.98 2.47 17.68
CA VAL A 135 2.64 2.68 17.13
C VAL A 135 1.74 3.34 18.16
N LYS A 136 1.15 4.48 17.80
CA LYS A 136 0.11 5.16 18.58
C LYS A 136 -1.10 5.39 17.67
N THR A 137 -2.29 5.16 18.20
CA THR A 137 -3.52 5.52 17.52
C THR A 137 -3.62 7.04 17.35
N VAL A 138 -4.18 7.48 16.23
CA VAL A 138 -4.48 8.90 16.01
C VAL A 138 -5.77 9.22 16.77
N GLY A 139 -5.69 10.01 17.84
CA GLY A 139 -6.82 10.28 18.72
C GLY A 139 -8.03 10.92 18.03
N ARG A 140 -7.83 11.59 16.89
CA ARG A 140 -8.94 12.13 16.06
C ARG A 140 -9.70 11.06 15.27
N LEU A 141 -9.13 9.85 15.13
CA LEU A 141 -9.79 8.72 14.44
C LEU A 141 -10.63 7.88 15.41
N GLY A 142 -10.39 8.02 16.71
CA GLY A 142 -11.06 7.26 17.75
C GLY A 142 -10.08 6.73 18.79
N SER A 143 -10.61 5.93 19.71
CA SER A 143 -9.84 5.27 20.75
C SER A 143 -9.17 3.98 20.26
N SER A 144 -8.26 3.42 21.06
CA SER A 144 -7.70 2.09 20.80
C SER A 144 -8.77 1.00 20.80
N SER A 145 -9.82 1.16 21.62
CA SER A 145 -10.95 0.24 21.65
C SER A 145 -11.73 0.26 20.33
N ASP A 146 -11.89 1.44 19.71
CA ASP A 146 -12.59 1.54 18.41
C ASP A 146 -11.78 0.84 17.30
N LEU A 147 -10.45 0.91 17.37
CA LEU A 147 -9.59 0.19 16.44
C LEU A 147 -9.65 -1.33 16.68
N GLU A 148 -9.66 -1.76 17.95
CA GLU A 148 -9.83 -3.17 18.30
C GLU A 148 -11.17 -3.71 17.83
N ASP A 149 -12.23 -2.93 17.96
CA ASP A 149 -13.57 -3.29 17.47
C ASP A 149 -13.62 -3.41 15.94
N LEU A 150 -12.94 -2.52 15.21
CA LEU A 150 -12.83 -2.59 13.77
C LEU A 150 -12.06 -3.85 13.33
N THR A 151 -10.91 -4.13 13.94
CA THR A 151 -10.09 -5.30 13.61
C THR A 151 -10.82 -6.60 13.99
N ALA A 152 -11.42 -6.66 15.17
CA ALA A 152 -12.19 -7.81 15.61
C ALA A 152 -13.43 -8.09 14.73
N TYR A 153 -14.06 -7.04 14.20
CA TYR A 153 -15.14 -7.18 13.23
C TYR A 153 -14.66 -7.80 11.93
N ALA A 154 -13.54 -7.29 11.38
CA ALA A 154 -12.97 -7.82 10.15
C ALA A 154 -12.55 -9.29 10.31
N ASP A 155 -11.88 -9.63 11.41
CA ASP A 155 -11.40 -10.99 11.68
C ASP A 155 -12.54 -12.02 11.87
N LYS A 156 -13.66 -11.58 12.43
CA LYS A 156 -14.84 -12.44 12.64
C LYS A 156 -15.70 -12.60 11.39
N THR A 157 -15.53 -11.74 10.40
CA THR A 157 -16.38 -11.72 9.21
C THR A 157 -15.72 -12.57 8.11
N ASN A 158 -16.38 -13.67 7.75
CA ASN A 158 -15.87 -14.54 6.68
C ASN A 158 -15.80 -13.79 5.34
N GLY A 159 -14.69 -13.93 4.63
CA GLY A 159 -14.44 -13.27 3.34
C GLY A 159 -13.97 -11.81 3.47
N MET A 160 -13.81 -11.28 4.67
CA MET A 160 -13.30 -9.93 4.89
C MET A 160 -11.83 -9.98 5.33
N GLN A 161 -11.01 -9.13 4.72
CA GLN A 161 -9.61 -8.93 5.12
C GLN A 161 -9.36 -7.44 5.28
N LEU A 162 -8.83 -7.06 6.44
CA LEU A 162 -8.43 -5.70 6.75
C LEU A 162 -6.90 -5.61 6.76
N TYR A 163 -6.35 -4.72 5.93
CA TYR A 163 -4.92 -4.45 5.82
C TYR A 163 -4.61 -3.07 6.36
N PRO A 164 -4.20 -2.94 7.63
CA PRO A 164 -3.67 -1.68 8.13
C PRO A 164 -2.29 -1.45 7.52
N VAL A 165 -2.20 -0.48 6.62
CA VAL A 165 -0.98 -0.22 5.86
C VAL A 165 -0.06 0.71 6.62
N SER A 166 1.22 0.33 6.70
CA SER A 166 2.30 1.22 7.08
C SER A 166 3.26 1.37 5.90
N TYR A 167 3.56 2.61 5.52
CA TYR A 167 4.61 2.87 4.56
C TYR A 167 5.94 2.92 5.31
N THR A 168 6.79 1.95 5.08
CA THR A 168 8.17 1.98 5.54
C THR A 168 9.03 2.77 4.56
N HIS A 169 8.71 4.03 4.34
CA HIS A 169 9.69 4.93 3.76
C HIS A 169 10.74 5.19 4.83
N LEU A 170 11.79 4.43 4.77
CA LEU A 170 13.07 4.85 5.30
C LEU A 170 13.42 6.11 4.50
N ARG A 171 13.11 7.29 5.02
CA ARG A 171 13.87 8.46 4.63
C ARG A 171 15.31 8.09 4.90
N ALA A 172 16.06 7.95 3.81
CA ALA A 172 17.51 7.84 3.90
C ALA A 172 17.95 8.98 4.81
N HIS A 173 18.62 8.62 5.89
CA HIS A 173 19.01 9.43 6.99
C HIS A 173 19.48 10.82 6.64
N GLU A 174 18.80 11.80 7.18
CA GLU A 174 19.49 12.95 7.70
C GLU A 174 20.22 12.47 8.96
N THR A 175 21.46 12.05 8.81
CA THR A 175 22.42 11.99 9.92
C THR A 175 22.74 13.42 10.33
N PRO A 176 22.72 13.74 11.63
CA PRO A 176 23.05 15.06 12.13
C PRO A 176 24.48 15.48 11.81
#